data_b02434096baa1ffcc2f74f2a1df1ccc2
#
_entry.id   b02434096baa1ffcc2f74f2a1df1ccc2
#
_cell.length_a   1.000
_cell.length_b   1.000
_cell.length_c   1.000
_cell.angle_alpha   90.00
_cell.angle_beta   90.00
_cell.angle_gamma   90.00
#
_symmetry.space_group_name_H-M   'P 1'
#
loop_
_entity.id
_entity.type
_entity.pdbx_description
1 polymer ?
#
loop_
_entity_poly.entity_id
_entity_poly.type
_entity_poly.pdbx_seq_one_letter_code
_entity_poly.pdbx_strand_id
1 'polypeptide(L)'
;VSFHDAAARRFATPGAISPATVKFDFWSSMADLGRLVLRSSAPGLAWRIPAALVLVFAGKLAGVWAPVMIGEAIDSLKPLAHGVGGAVSLTFMGLALGFGVLRLLAAAAPNARDAIFTSVSQATMAKAATETFAHTLGLSLDFHQSKQTGSLARIIDRGSRSTDFLIRSVVFNLGPTAVELVMAMVVMTTRLDWRFAATAFATIVIYTVSTFKITDWRLSHRRALNESDSRAAGLSVDAMINYETVKTFGSEVRTVAAYSAAMDDYVKASVQANTSLALLNTVQAVILNIGLALMTVLAGTEVMRATCVWGRSPPPCCC
;
A
#
# COMPACT_ATOMS: atom_id res chain seq x y z
N VAL A 1 -27.88 -43.86 0.87
CA VAL A 1 -27.95 -42.53 0.26
C VAL A 1 -28.69 -41.66 1.26
N SER A 2 -27.92 -40.82 1.98
CA SER A 2 -28.34 -40.04 3.14
C SER A 2 -29.25 -38.88 2.71
N PHE A 3 -30.34 -38.66 3.43
CA PHE A 3 -31.28 -37.55 3.28
C PHE A 3 -30.60 -36.18 3.43
N HIS A 4 -29.39 -36.12 4.01
CA HIS A 4 -28.57 -34.91 4.14
C HIS A 4 -27.99 -34.41 2.81
N ASP A 5 -27.66 -35.30 1.87
CA ASP A 5 -27.09 -34.90 0.57
C ASP A 5 -28.13 -34.34 -0.40
N ALA A 6 -29.39 -34.68 -0.24
CA ALA A 6 -30.49 -34.18 -1.07
C ALA A 6 -30.93 -32.77 -0.65
N ALA A 7 -30.80 -32.42 0.64
CA ALA A 7 -31.08 -31.08 1.15
C ALA A 7 -29.96 -30.09 0.78
N ALA A 8 -28.69 -30.52 0.85
CA ALA A 8 -27.55 -29.67 0.46
C ALA A 8 -27.57 -29.26 -1.03
N ARG A 9 -28.13 -30.10 -1.90
CA ARG A 9 -28.27 -29.80 -3.34
C ARG A 9 -29.40 -28.83 -3.67
N ARG A 10 -30.41 -28.68 -2.80
CA ARG A 10 -31.54 -27.75 -3.01
C ARG A 10 -31.22 -26.31 -2.59
N PHE A 11 -30.17 -26.11 -1.79
CA PHE A 11 -29.68 -24.79 -1.37
C PHE A 11 -28.37 -24.37 -2.07
N ALA A 12 -27.89 -25.16 -3.03
CA ALA A 12 -26.90 -24.66 -3.97
C ALA A 12 -27.56 -23.53 -4.76
N THR A 13 -27.26 -22.30 -4.40
CA THR A 13 -27.71 -21.08 -5.08
C THR A 13 -27.43 -21.24 -6.58
N PRO A 14 -28.46 -21.30 -7.46
CA PRO A 14 -28.24 -21.33 -8.90
C PRO A 14 -27.69 -19.96 -9.26
N GLY A 15 -26.39 -19.88 -9.58
CA GLY A 15 -25.79 -18.64 -10.03
C GLY A 15 -24.70 -18.07 -9.14
N ALA A 16 -24.03 -18.87 -8.30
CA ALA A 16 -22.66 -18.54 -7.95
C ALA A 16 -21.94 -18.32 -9.29
N ILE A 17 -21.63 -17.06 -9.60
CA ILE A 17 -20.71 -16.73 -10.69
C ILE A 17 -19.45 -17.54 -10.34
N SER A 18 -19.30 -18.71 -11.00
CA SER A 18 -17.99 -19.35 -11.03
C SER A 18 -17.06 -18.20 -11.39
N PRO A 19 -16.03 -17.93 -10.61
CA PRO A 19 -15.01 -17.00 -11.07
C PRO A 19 -14.49 -17.65 -12.36
N ALA A 20 -15.11 -17.25 -13.49
CA ALA A 20 -14.51 -17.46 -14.77
C ALA A 20 -13.08 -17.03 -14.51
N THR A 21 -12.13 -17.89 -14.79
CA THR A 21 -10.69 -17.59 -14.71
C THR A 21 -10.43 -16.48 -15.73
N VAL A 22 -10.90 -15.28 -15.41
CA VAL A 22 -10.47 -14.07 -16.09
C VAL A 22 -9.00 -14.00 -15.75
N LYS A 23 -8.17 -14.44 -16.71
CA LYS A 23 -6.74 -14.20 -16.64
C LYS A 23 -6.62 -12.70 -16.45
N PHE A 24 -6.33 -12.29 -15.23
CA PHE A 24 -6.15 -10.90 -14.88
C PHE A 24 -4.86 -10.45 -15.57
N ASP A 25 -5.00 -9.89 -16.77
CA ASP A 25 -3.90 -9.25 -17.44
C ASP A 25 -3.76 -7.84 -16.86
N PHE A 26 -2.76 -7.69 -15.97
CA PHE A 26 -2.48 -6.44 -15.27
C PHE A 26 -2.31 -5.28 -16.24
N TRP A 27 -1.59 -5.48 -17.35
CA TRP A 27 -1.29 -4.41 -18.30
C TRP A 27 -2.53 -3.95 -19.08
N SER A 28 -3.38 -4.88 -19.51
CA SER A 28 -4.63 -4.53 -20.19
C SER A 28 -5.57 -3.79 -19.26
N SER A 29 -5.70 -4.25 -18.00
CA SER A 29 -6.52 -3.58 -16.99
C SER A 29 -6.02 -2.17 -16.67
N MET A 30 -4.70 -1.96 -16.63
CA MET A 30 -4.13 -0.62 -16.46
C MET A 30 -4.37 0.29 -17.66
N ALA A 31 -4.29 -0.24 -18.88
CA ALA A 31 -4.62 0.52 -20.08
C ALA A 31 -6.09 0.94 -20.12
N ASP A 32 -7.00 0.05 -19.71
CA ASP A 32 -8.44 0.35 -19.67
C ASP A 32 -8.77 1.38 -18.57
N LEU A 33 -8.12 1.28 -17.41
CA LEU A 33 -8.22 2.31 -16.37
C LEU A 33 -7.70 3.67 -16.86
N GLY A 34 -6.57 3.68 -17.57
CA GLY A 34 -6.04 4.91 -18.20
C GLY A 34 -7.02 5.53 -19.18
N ARG A 35 -7.64 4.70 -20.04
CA ARG A 35 -8.68 5.17 -20.98
C ARG A 35 -9.90 5.73 -20.25
N LEU A 36 -10.32 5.08 -19.17
CA LEU A 36 -11.45 5.53 -18.35
C LEU A 36 -11.16 6.90 -17.70
N VAL A 37 -9.95 7.09 -17.18
CA VAL A 37 -9.49 8.38 -16.63
C VAL A 37 -9.50 9.46 -17.71
N LEU A 38 -8.93 9.19 -18.88
CA LEU A 38 -8.88 10.15 -20.00
C LEU A 38 -10.28 10.50 -20.55
N ARG A 39 -11.24 9.58 -20.45
CA ARG A 39 -12.64 9.82 -20.84
C ARG A 39 -13.47 10.46 -19.74
N SER A 40 -12.94 10.60 -18.51
CA SER A 40 -13.68 11.20 -17.41
C SER A 40 -13.97 12.69 -17.72
N SER A 41 -15.15 13.18 -17.33
CA SER A 41 -15.56 14.57 -17.52
C SER A 41 -15.07 15.48 -16.38
N ALA A 42 -13.91 15.17 -15.78
CA ALA A 42 -13.37 15.97 -14.69
C ALA A 42 -12.97 17.37 -15.16
N PRO A 43 -13.38 18.44 -14.46
CA PRO A 43 -12.99 19.79 -14.81
C PRO A 43 -11.47 19.97 -14.67
N GLY A 44 -10.82 20.47 -15.72
CA GLY A 44 -9.37 20.70 -15.72
C GLY A 44 -8.51 19.45 -15.80
N LEU A 45 -9.01 18.35 -16.36
CA LEU A 45 -8.28 17.07 -16.51
C LEU A 45 -6.90 17.27 -17.15
N ALA A 46 -6.83 18.11 -18.19
CA ALA A 46 -5.61 18.33 -18.97
C ALA A 46 -4.43 18.87 -18.16
N TRP A 47 -4.66 19.65 -17.11
CA TRP A 47 -3.58 20.19 -16.27
C TRP A 47 -3.39 19.43 -14.95
N ARG A 48 -4.48 18.82 -14.42
CA ARG A 48 -4.43 18.14 -13.10
C ARG A 48 -3.62 16.86 -13.12
N ILE A 49 -3.69 16.08 -14.19
CA ILE A 49 -2.90 14.86 -14.33
C ILE A 49 -1.40 15.19 -14.38
N PRO A 50 -0.91 16.05 -15.31
CA PRO A 50 0.50 16.40 -15.34
C PRO A 50 0.97 17.11 -14.07
N ALA A 51 0.15 17.99 -13.47
CA ALA A 51 0.49 18.64 -12.22
C ALA A 51 0.65 17.63 -11.06
N ALA A 52 -0.24 16.65 -10.95
CA ALA A 52 -0.13 15.59 -9.96
C ALA A 52 1.14 14.73 -10.17
N LEU A 53 1.47 14.39 -11.41
CA LEU A 53 2.69 13.65 -11.73
C LEU A 53 3.94 14.47 -11.40
N VAL A 54 3.99 15.75 -11.78
CA VAL A 54 5.12 16.65 -11.44
C VAL A 54 5.31 16.73 -9.93
N LEU A 55 4.23 16.90 -9.15
CA LEU A 55 4.29 16.94 -7.70
C LEU A 55 4.82 15.63 -7.10
N VAL A 56 4.42 14.49 -7.64
CA VAL A 56 4.92 13.18 -7.19
C VAL A 56 6.42 13.10 -7.42
N PHE A 57 6.88 13.37 -8.64
CA PHE A 57 8.30 13.30 -8.97
C PHE A 57 9.12 14.33 -8.22
N ALA A 58 8.63 15.57 -8.09
CA ALA A 58 9.30 16.60 -7.30
C ALA A 58 9.43 16.21 -5.82
N GLY A 59 8.38 15.66 -5.21
CA GLY A 59 8.41 15.16 -3.84
C GLY A 59 9.38 14.00 -3.64
N LYS A 60 9.43 13.05 -4.59
CA LYS A 60 10.36 11.93 -4.54
C LYS A 60 11.81 12.35 -4.76
N LEU A 61 12.07 13.24 -5.72
CA LEU A 61 13.38 13.87 -5.92
C LEU A 61 13.83 14.58 -4.65
N ALA A 62 12.99 15.44 -4.08
CA ALA A 62 13.31 16.15 -2.84
C ALA A 62 13.62 15.18 -1.69
N GLY A 63 12.87 14.06 -1.57
CA GLY A 63 13.11 13.03 -0.56
C GLY A 63 14.47 12.35 -0.67
N VAL A 64 14.91 12.05 -1.89
CA VAL A 64 16.23 11.42 -2.15
C VAL A 64 17.38 12.41 -2.01
N TRP A 65 17.20 13.70 -2.41
CA TRP A 65 18.25 14.70 -2.32
C TRP A 65 18.41 15.33 -0.93
N ALA A 66 17.37 15.34 -0.10
CA ALA A 66 17.44 15.91 1.24
C ALA A 66 18.58 15.29 2.10
N PRO A 67 18.74 13.95 2.21
CA PRO A 67 19.88 13.36 2.94
C PRO A 67 21.25 13.74 2.35
N VAL A 68 21.36 13.96 1.05
CA VAL A 68 22.60 14.38 0.39
C VAL A 68 22.97 15.79 0.82
N MET A 69 21.99 16.71 0.82
CA MET A 69 22.24 18.11 1.23
C MET A 69 22.66 18.23 2.70
N ILE A 70 22.05 17.45 3.60
CA ILE A 70 22.48 17.47 5.01
C ILE A 70 23.90 16.90 5.17
N GLY A 71 24.26 15.88 4.38
CA GLY A 71 25.63 15.36 4.33
C GLY A 71 26.63 16.44 3.89
N GLU A 72 26.36 17.16 2.81
CA GLU A 72 27.19 18.28 2.32
C GLU A 72 27.25 19.44 3.33
N ALA A 73 26.14 19.71 4.04
CA ALA A 73 26.12 20.70 5.11
C ALA A 73 27.08 20.30 6.25
N ILE A 74 27.05 19.06 6.70
CA ILE A 74 27.95 18.54 7.74
C ILE A 74 29.41 18.59 7.24
N ASP A 75 29.67 18.20 6.00
CA ASP A 75 31.03 18.27 5.42
C ASP A 75 31.57 19.70 5.32
N SER A 76 30.70 20.69 5.11
CA SER A 76 31.08 22.10 5.09
C SER A 76 31.55 22.63 6.46
N LEU A 77 31.28 21.93 7.56
CA LEU A 77 31.75 22.28 8.91
C LEU A 77 33.18 21.77 9.21
N LYS A 78 33.72 20.83 8.43
CA LYS A 78 35.08 20.27 8.64
C LYS A 78 36.18 21.34 8.64
N PRO A 79 36.18 22.37 7.77
CA PRO A 79 37.18 23.43 7.79
C PRO A 79 37.14 24.32 9.05
N LEU A 80 36.01 24.42 9.75
CA LEU A 80 35.89 25.15 11.02
C LEU A 80 36.77 24.56 12.13
N ALA A 81 36.98 23.26 12.12
CA ALA A 81 37.90 22.57 13.03
C ALA A 81 39.38 23.02 12.81
N HIS A 82 39.68 23.68 11.69
CA HIS A 82 40.99 24.21 11.32
C HIS A 82 41.07 25.75 11.33
N GLY A 83 40.10 26.45 11.94
CA GLY A 83 40.20 27.89 12.24
C GLY A 83 39.78 28.87 11.14
N VAL A 84 39.11 28.43 10.09
CA VAL A 84 38.59 29.28 9.00
C VAL A 84 37.11 29.60 9.23
N GLY A 85 36.78 30.72 9.90
CA GLY A 85 35.52 30.88 10.62
C GLY A 85 34.38 31.70 10.00
N GLY A 86 34.50 32.33 8.85
CA GLY A 86 33.49 33.30 8.40
C GLY A 86 32.57 32.80 7.26
N ALA A 87 33.14 32.37 6.15
CA ALA A 87 32.36 31.95 4.96
C ALA A 87 31.67 30.58 5.13
N VAL A 88 32.24 29.74 5.98
CA VAL A 88 31.73 28.37 6.25
C VAL A 88 30.36 28.40 6.94
N SER A 89 30.09 29.38 7.81
CA SER A 89 28.81 29.55 8.51
C SER A 89 27.66 29.85 7.55
N LEU A 90 27.89 30.69 6.53
CA LEU A 90 26.85 31.03 5.53
C LEU A 90 26.52 29.82 4.62
N THR A 91 27.54 29.06 4.21
CA THR A 91 27.36 27.88 3.38
C THR A 91 26.56 26.79 4.13
N PHE A 92 26.93 26.56 5.39
CA PHE A 92 26.18 25.63 6.24
C PHE A 92 24.72 26.04 6.41
N MET A 93 24.47 27.34 6.73
CA MET A 93 23.09 27.84 6.86
C MET A 93 22.30 27.70 5.57
N GLY A 94 22.90 28.00 4.42
CA GLY A 94 22.25 27.82 3.11
C GLY A 94 21.87 26.38 2.82
N LEU A 95 22.78 25.43 3.06
CA LEU A 95 22.55 24.00 2.87
C LEU A 95 21.52 23.45 3.88
N ALA A 96 21.58 23.88 5.13
CA ALA A 96 20.61 23.48 6.15
C ALA A 96 19.18 24.00 5.86
N LEU A 97 19.06 25.25 5.39
CA LEU A 97 17.78 25.79 4.93
C LEU A 97 17.29 25.05 3.68
N GLY A 98 18.18 24.77 2.72
CA GLY A 98 17.86 23.96 1.54
C GLY A 98 17.35 22.57 1.88
N PHE A 99 18.00 21.90 2.83
CA PHE A 99 17.50 20.63 3.39
C PHE A 99 16.09 20.78 3.96
N GLY A 100 15.84 21.83 4.77
CA GLY A 100 14.51 22.09 5.34
C GLY A 100 13.45 22.29 4.27
N VAL A 101 13.74 23.06 3.21
CA VAL A 101 12.82 23.29 2.08
C VAL A 101 12.56 21.99 1.32
N LEU A 102 13.59 21.20 1.01
CA LEU A 102 13.43 19.90 0.35
C LEU A 102 12.60 18.93 1.21
N ARG A 103 12.82 18.94 2.52
CA ARG A 103 12.07 18.10 3.46
C ARG A 103 10.58 18.49 3.53
N LEU A 104 10.31 19.80 3.54
CA LEU A 104 8.94 20.33 3.45
C LEU A 104 8.27 19.95 2.12
N LEU A 105 9.00 20.09 1.01
CA LEU A 105 8.49 19.72 -0.31
C LEU A 105 8.19 18.22 -0.38
N ALA A 106 9.09 17.37 0.10
CA ALA A 106 8.89 15.92 0.14
C ALA A 106 7.67 15.52 0.98
N ALA A 107 7.39 16.23 2.07
CA ALA A 107 6.24 15.98 2.93
C ALA A 107 4.92 16.57 2.39
N ALA A 108 4.96 17.76 1.77
CA ALA A 108 3.78 18.46 1.28
C ALA A 108 3.31 17.98 -0.10
N ALA A 109 4.22 17.57 -0.98
CA ALA A 109 3.92 17.20 -2.36
C ALA A 109 2.89 16.05 -2.48
N PRO A 110 2.94 14.96 -1.68
CA PRO A 110 1.92 13.92 -1.71
C PRO A 110 0.52 14.45 -1.36
N ASN A 111 0.41 15.30 -0.35
CA ASN A 111 -0.86 15.86 0.08
C ASN A 111 -1.43 16.84 -0.98
N ALA A 112 -0.59 17.69 -1.54
CA ALA A 112 -0.99 18.61 -2.62
C ALA A 112 -1.43 17.83 -3.87
N ARG A 113 -0.71 16.77 -4.24
CA ARG A 113 -1.11 15.85 -5.31
C ARG A 113 -2.49 15.26 -5.06
N ASP A 114 -2.73 14.73 -3.85
CA ASP A 114 -4.01 14.11 -3.50
C ASP A 114 -5.16 15.11 -3.58
N ALA A 115 -4.96 16.34 -3.13
CA ALA A 115 -5.95 17.40 -3.25
C ALA A 115 -6.30 17.72 -4.72
N ILE A 116 -5.28 17.82 -5.59
CA ILE A 116 -5.47 18.10 -7.02
C ILE A 116 -6.15 16.93 -7.73
N PHE A 117 -5.73 15.69 -7.42
CA PHE A 117 -6.19 14.51 -8.13
C PHE A 117 -7.54 13.99 -7.62
N THR A 118 -7.97 14.32 -6.42
CA THR A 118 -9.23 13.83 -5.84
C THR A 118 -10.43 14.07 -6.73
N SER A 119 -10.54 15.25 -7.37
CA SER A 119 -11.66 15.53 -8.25
C SER A 119 -11.64 14.68 -9.54
N VAL A 120 -10.45 14.35 -10.07
CA VAL A 120 -10.30 13.46 -11.23
C VAL A 120 -10.72 12.05 -10.86
N SER A 121 -10.27 11.57 -9.70
CA SER A 121 -10.57 10.25 -9.18
C SER A 121 -12.08 10.06 -8.95
N GLN A 122 -12.72 11.02 -8.27
CA GLN A 122 -14.16 10.97 -8.00
C GLN A 122 -15.00 11.06 -9.29
N ALA A 123 -14.61 11.91 -10.24
CA ALA A 123 -15.29 11.97 -11.54
C ALA A 123 -15.14 10.66 -12.34
N THR A 124 -13.97 10.03 -12.28
CA THR A 124 -13.73 8.73 -12.92
C THR A 124 -14.56 7.63 -12.28
N MET A 125 -14.63 7.60 -10.94
CA MET A 125 -15.47 6.66 -10.19
C MET A 125 -16.95 6.83 -10.54
N ALA A 126 -17.44 8.08 -10.54
CA ALA A 126 -18.83 8.38 -10.89
C ALA A 126 -19.16 7.94 -12.32
N LYS A 127 -18.26 8.19 -13.27
CA LYS A 127 -18.42 7.75 -14.66
C LYS A 127 -18.44 6.24 -14.79
N ALA A 128 -17.51 5.53 -14.13
CA ALA A 128 -17.48 4.08 -14.10
C ALA A 128 -18.79 3.51 -13.55
N ALA A 129 -19.30 4.06 -12.44
CA ALA A 129 -20.58 3.65 -11.86
C ALA A 129 -21.73 3.86 -12.83
N THR A 130 -21.82 5.03 -13.46
CA THR A 130 -22.90 5.38 -14.38
C THR A 130 -22.88 4.53 -15.64
N GLU A 131 -21.71 4.33 -16.25
CA GLU A 131 -21.57 3.50 -17.47
C GLU A 131 -21.90 2.03 -17.17
N THR A 132 -21.42 1.50 -16.03
CA THR A 132 -21.74 0.13 -15.62
C THR A 132 -23.22 -0.03 -15.31
N PHE A 133 -23.84 0.95 -14.65
CA PHE A 133 -25.27 0.94 -14.37
C PHE A 133 -26.12 0.99 -15.65
N ALA A 134 -25.78 1.90 -16.57
CA ALA A 134 -26.45 2.02 -17.87
C ALA A 134 -26.32 0.71 -18.68
N HIS A 135 -25.10 0.12 -18.71
CA HIS A 135 -24.90 -1.17 -19.36
C HIS A 135 -25.75 -2.28 -18.72
N THR A 136 -25.78 -2.33 -17.40
CA THR A 136 -26.58 -3.33 -16.67
C THR A 136 -28.05 -3.20 -16.98
N LEU A 137 -28.60 -1.97 -17.03
CA LEU A 137 -30.01 -1.75 -17.40
C LEU A 137 -30.31 -2.14 -18.86
N GLY A 138 -29.33 -2.09 -19.75
CA GLY A 138 -29.49 -2.50 -21.15
C GLY A 138 -29.42 -4.02 -21.38
N LEU A 139 -29.15 -4.82 -20.35
CA LEU A 139 -29.13 -6.28 -20.46
C LEU A 139 -30.54 -6.88 -20.54
N SER A 140 -30.62 -8.12 -21.04
CA SER A 140 -31.90 -8.82 -21.25
C SER A 140 -32.67 -9.07 -19.94
N LEU A 141 -33.98 -9.27 -20.05
CA LEU A 141 -34.84 -9.62 -18.93
C LEU A 141 -34.42 -10.94 -18.23
N ASP A 142 -33.96 -11.92 -19.02
CA ASP A 142 -33.44 -13.19 -18.49
C ASP A 142 -32.27 -13.00 -17.57
N PHE A 143 -31.36 -12.06 -17.90
CA PHE A 143 -30.24 -11.70 -17.03
C PHE A 143 -30.74 -11.15 -15.68
N HIS A 144 -31.69 -10.23 -15.71
CA HIS A 144 -32.27 -9.64 -14.50
C HIS A 144 -33.04 -10.63 -13.64
N GLN A 145 -33.76 -11.58 -14.26
CA GLN A 145 -34.48 -12.63 -13.55
C GLN A 145 -33.54 -13.70 -12.97
N SER A 146 -32.39 -13.95 -13.63
CA SER A 146 -31.41 -14.94 -13.17
C SER A 146 -30.49 -14.43 -12.05
N LYS A 147 -30.44 -13.13 -11.80
CA LYS A 147 -29.58 -12.48 -10.82
C LYS A 147 -30.37 -11.73 -9.75
N GLN A 148 -29.89 -11.79 -8.52
CA GLN A 148 -30.45 -10.99 -7.43
C GLN A 148 -30.08 -9.52 -7.61
N THR A 149 -31.04 -8.64 -7.75
CA THR A 149 -30.88 -7.18 -7.97
C THR A 149 -29.97 -6.54 -6.92
N GLY A 150 -30.12 -6.92 -5.64
CA GLY A 150 -29.26 -6.41 -4.56
C GLY A 150 -27.80 -6.85 -4.66
N SER A 151 -27.50 -7.98 -5.30
CA SER A 151 -26.12 -8.41 -5.55
C SER A 151 -25.48 -7.61 -6.68
N LEU A 152 -26.22 -7.27 -7.72
CA LEU A 152 -25.76 -6.41 -8.83
C LEU A 152 -25.41 -5.01 -8.35
N ALA A 153 -26.28 -4.37 -7.55
CA ALA A 153 -26.01 -3.07 -6.97
C ALA A 153 -24.72 -3.05 -6.14
N ARG A 154 -24.49 -4.07 -5.31
CA ARG A 154 -23.23 -4.20 -4.54
C ARG A 154 -22.00 -4.41 -5.41
N ILE A 155 -22.12 -5.15 -6.52
CA ILE A 155 -21.01 -5.35 -7.47
C ILE A 155 -20.64 -4.02 -8.14
N ILE A 156 -21.62 -3.23 -8.57
CA ILE A 156 -21.40 -1.90 -9.18
C ILE A 156 -20.71 -0.96 -8.19
N ASP A 157 -21.22 -0.86 -6.97
CA ASP A 157 -20.63 0.00 -5.92
C ASP A 157 -19.20 -0.43 -5.59
N ARG A 158 -18.96 -1.72 -5.34
CA ARG A 158 -17.63 -2.24 -5.05
C ARG A 158 -16.66 -2.05 -6.22
N GLY A 159 -17.10 -2.32 -7.46
CA GLY A 159 -16.30 -2.13 -8.67
C GLY A 159 -15.88 -0.68 -8.85
N SER A 160 -16.80 0.26 -8.67
CA SER A 160 -16.53 1.70 -8.79
C SER A 160 -15.51 2.18 -7.75
N ARG A 161 -15.65 1.77 -6.49
CA ARG A 161 -14.67 2.09 -5.42
C ARG A 161 -13.31 1.44 -5.66
N SER A 162 -13.28 0.22 -6.20
CA SER A 162 -12.02 -0.46 -6.56
C SER A 162 -11.25 0.27 -7.64
N THR A 163 -11.94 0.95 -8.57
CA THR A 163 -11.34 1.78 -9.62
C THR A 163 -10.52 2.93 -9.01
N ASP A 164 -11.09 3.69 -8.05
CA ASP A 164 -10.37 4.75 -7.33
C ASP A 164 -9.14 4.21 -6.62
N PHE A 165 -9.29 3.12 -5.88
CA PHE A 165 -8.20 2.47 -5.16
C PHE A 165 -7.06 2.03 -6.09
N LEU A 166 -7.36 1.40 -7.22
CA LEU A 166 -6.36 0.93 -8.18
C LEU A 166 -5.57 2.10 -8.79
N ILE A 167 -6.25 3.16 -9.21
CA ILE A 167 -5.60 4.34 -9.79
C ILE A 167 -4.63 4.95 -8.77
N ARG A 168 -5.08 5.20 -7.54
CA ARG A 168 -4.23 5.79 -6.49
C ARG A 168 -3.05 4.88 -6.13
N SER A 169 -3.31 3.58 -5.97
CA SER A 169 -2.27 2.64 -5.54
C SER A 169 -1.20 2.41 -6.59
N VAL A 170 -1.59 2.22 -7.84
CA VAL A 170 -0.63 1.88 -8.91
C VAL A 170 0.08 3.12 -9.43
N VAL A 171 -0.67 4.16 -9.81
CA VAL A 171 -0.07 5.34 -10.47
C VAL A 171 0.71 6.20 -9.49
N PHE A 172 0.19 6.40 -8.26
CA PHE A 172 0.78 7.36 -7.34
C PHE A 172 1.58 6.76 -6.19
N ASN A 173 1.44 5.47 -5.92
CA ASN A 173 2.25 4.81 -4.89
C ASN A 173 3.28 3.86 -5.50
N LEU A 174 2.84 2.84 -6.23
CA LEU A 174 3.75 1.80 -6.71
C LEU A 174 4.76 2.34 -7.73
N GLY A 175 4.31 3.06 -8.75
CA GLY A 175 5.18 3.62 -9.79
C GLY A 175 6.26 4.55 -9.24
N PRO A 176 5.90 5.64 -8.55
CA PRO A 176 6.88 6.57 -7.98
C PRO A 176 7.79 5.95 -6.93
N THR A 177 7.31 4.98 -6.14
CA THR A 177 8.15 4.27 -5.17
C THR A 177 9.20 3.40 -5.86
N ALA A 178 8.88 2.79 -7.00
CA ALA A 178 9.86 2.05 -7.79
C ALA A 178 10.97 3.00 -8.33
N VAL A 179 10.58 4.18 -8.83
CA VAL A 179 11.54 5.20 -9.29
C VAL A 179 12.40 5.71 -8.13
N GLU A 180 11.81 5.99 -6.97
CA GLU A 180 12.53 6.41 -5.76
C GLU A 180 13.56 5.37 -5.34
N LEU A 181 13.20 4.08 -5.38
CA LEU A 181 14.10 2.99 -5.07
C LEU A 181 15.31 2.97 -6.02
N VAL A 182 15.06 3.05 -7.34
CA VAL A 182 16.14 3.09 -8.34
C VAL A 182 17.05 4.31 -8.11
N MET A 183 16.47 5.48 -7.88
CA MET A 183 17.25 6.70 -7.60
C MET A 183 18.08 6.57 -6.32
N ALA A 184 17.50 6.03 -5.24
CA ALA A 184 18.24 5.79 -4.00
C ALA A 184 19.41 4.83 -4.22
N MET A 185 19.21 3.75 -4.98
CA MET A 185 20.28 2.81 -5.36
C MET A 185 21.40 3.49 -6.17
N VAL A 186 21.04 4.34 -7.14
CA VAL A 186 22.02 5.11 -7.92
C VAL A 186 22.82 6.08 -7.02
N VAL A 187 22.14 6.81 -6.14
CA VAL A 187 22.83 7.71 -5.20
C VAL A 187 23.76 6.93 -4.26
N MET A 188 23.32 5.77 -3.76
CA MET A 188 24.16 4.93 -2.90
C MET A 188 25.41 4.42 -3.62
N THR A 189 25.28 3.99 -4.89
CA THR A 189 26.44 3.52 -5.67
C THR A 189 27.40 4.63 -6.08
N THR A 190 26.89 5.86 -6.30
CA THR A 190 27.72 6.99 -6.76
C THR A 190 28.37 7.78 -5.63
N ARG A 191 27.74 7.84 -4.44
CA ARG A 191 28.21 8.65 -3.30
C ARG A 191 28.83 7.80 -2.18
N LEU A 192 28.42 6.53 -2.07
CA LEU A 192 29.00 5.56 -1.15
C LEU A 192 29.65 4.43 -1.96
N ASP A 193 30.04 3.35 -1.33
CA ASP A 193 30.56 2.15 -2.01
C ASP A 193 29.40 1.27 -2.52
N TRP A 194 29.63 0.52 -3.61
CA TRP A 194 28.68 -0.46 -4.14
C TRP A 194 28.19 -1.48 -3.10
N ARG A 195 28.98 -1.72 -2.05
CA ARG A 195 28.63 -2.62 -0.93
C ARG A 195 27.39 -2.16 -0.19
N PHE A 196 27.19 -0.85 -0.01
CA PHE A 196 25.99 -0.31 0.61
C PHE A 196 24.75 -0.56 -0.24
N ALA A 197 24.87 -0.33 -1.55
CA ALA A 197 23.77 -0.60 -2.49
C ALA A 197 23.44 -2.10 -2.53
N ALA A 198 24.43 -2.99 -2.53
CA ALA A 198 24.22 -4.44 -2.50
C ALA A 198 23.53 -4.90 -1.21
N THR A 199 23.92 -4.34 -0.06
CA THR A 199 23.29 -4.65 1.24
C THR A 199 21.84 -4.16 1.27
N ALA A 200 21.56 -2.94 0.79
CA ALA A 200 20.22 -2.41 0.66
C ALA A 200 19.36 -3.29 -0.25
N PHE A 201 19.86 -3.64 -1.42
CA PHE A 201 19.16 -4.48 -2.39
C PHE A 201 18.84 -5.86 -1.81
N ALA A 202 19.82 -6.51 -1.18
CA ALA A 202 19.62 -7.82 -0.52
C ALA A 202 18.54 -7.73 0.56
N THR A 203 18.57 -6.70 1.40
CA THR A 203 17.56 -6.46 2.43
C THR A 203 16.16 -6.31 1.82
N ILE A 204 16.02 -5.54 0.74
CA ILE A 204 14.74 -5.34 0.05
C ILE A 204 14.23 -6.63 -0.57
N VAL A 205 15.10 -7.42 -1.20
CA VAL A 205 14.73 -8.72 -1.80
C VAL A 205 14.23 -9.69 -0.71
N ILE A 206 14.99 -9.83 0.39
CA ILE A 206 14.61 -10.70 1.51
C ILE A 206 13.28 -10.24 2.12
N TYR A 207 13.11 -8.93 2.34
CA TYR A 207 11.87 -8.34 2.83
C TYR A 207 10.68 -8.67 1.91
N THR A 208 10.85 -8.47 0.61
CA THR A 208 9.80 -8.69 -0.38
C THR A 208 9.40 -10.17 -0.45
N VAL A 209 10.37 -11.07 -0.56
CA VAL A 209 10.11 -12.52 -0.62
C VAL A 209 9.43 -13.01 0.65
N SER A 210 9.90 -12.57 1.83
CA SER A 210 9.29 -12.92 3.12
C SER A 210 7.87 -12.40 3.24
N THR A 211 7.64 -11.16 2.80
CA THR A 211 6.30 -10.54 2.79
C THR A 211 5.33 -11.33 1.92
N PHE A 212 5.72 -11.72 0.70
CA PHE A 212 4.85 -12.54 -0.18
C PHE A 212 4.51 -13.88 0.46
N LYS A 213 5.50 -14.64 0.92
CA LYS A 213 5.28 -15.95 1.53
C LYS A 213 4.36 -15.89 2.76
N ILE A 214 4.59 -14.92 3.65
CA ILE A 214 3.76 -14.78 4.86
C ILE A 214 2.36 -14.28 4.49
N THR A 215 2.23 -13.40 3.50
CA THR A 215 0.93 -12.91 3.04
C THR A 215 0.09 -14.01 2.44
N ASP A 216 0.66 -14.89 1.61
CA ASP A 216 -0.05 -16.05 1.06
C ASP A 216 -0.55 -16.99 2.16
N TRP A 217 0.30 -17.27 3.15
CA TRP A 217 -0.11 -18.06 4.31
C TRP A 217 -1.25 -17.39 5.10
N ARG A 218 -1.17 -16.08 5.32
CA ARG A 218 -2.20 -15.30 6.03
C ARG A 218 -3.54 -15.23 5.29
N LEU A 219 -3.55 -15.40 3.99
CA LEU A 219 -4.76 -15.28 3.18
C LEU A 219 -5.83 -16.30 3.61
N SER A 220 -5.44 -17.51 4.05
CA SER A 220 -6.35 -18.51 4.59
C SER A 220 -7.04 -18.04 5.88
N HIS A 221 -6.29 -17.43 6.81
CA HIS A 221 -6.83 -16.89 8.06
C HIS A 221 -7.78 -15.72 7.82
N ARG A 222 -7.46 -14.84 6.84
CA ARG A 222 -8.37 -13.75 6.45
C ARG A 222 -9.67 -14.25 5.81
N ARG A 223 -9.60 -15.31 5.02
CA ARG A 223 -10.80 -15.92 4.44
C ARG A 223 -11.69 -16.53 5.53
N ALA A 224 -11.11 -17.25 6.49
CA ALA A 224 -11.82 -17.80 7.62
C ALA A 224 -12.49 -16.71 8.48
N LEU A 225 -11.79 -15.61 8.73
CA LEU A 225 -12.36 -14.44 9.42
C LEU A 225 -13.56 -13.86 8.66
N ASN A 226 -13.42 -13.61 7.36
CA ASN A 226 -14.50 -13.04 6.55
C ASN A 226 -15.72 -13.98 6.48
N GLU A 227 -15.51 -15.28 6.47
CA GLU A 227 -16.57 -16.27 6.47
C GLU A 227 -17.32 -16.28 7.81
N SER A 228 -16.58 -16.28 8.93
CA SER A 228 -17.18 -16.22 10.28
C SER A 228 -17.94 -14.90 10.51
N ASP A 229 -17.38 -13.77 10.05
CA ASP A 229 -18.06 -12.48 10.08
C ASP A 229 -19.38 -12.48 9.30
N SER A 230 -19.35 -13.01 8.09
CA SER A 230 -20.55 -13.12 7.23
C SER A 230 -21.61 -14.03 7.85
N ARG A 231 -21.19 -15.11 8.53
CA ARG A 231 -22.10 -16.04 9.21
C ARG A 231 -22.78 -15.38 10.42
N ALA A 232 -22.01 -14.69 11.26
CA ALA A 232 -22.54 -13.97 12.41
C ALA A 232 -23.49 -12.85 11.97
N ALA A 233 -23.10 -12.05 10.98
CA ALA A 233 -23.94 -10.99 10.42
C ALA A 233 -25.24 -11.57 9.81
N GLY A 234 -25.16 -12.70 9.10
CA GLY A 234 -26.34 -13.39 8.54
C GLY A 234 -27.33 -13.79 9.63
N LEU A 235 -26.87 -14.44 10.70
CA LEU A 235 -27.72 -14.82 11.83
C LEU A 235 -28.40 -13.62 12.49
N SER A 236 -27.68 -12.51 12.65
CA SER A 236 -28.25 -11.27 13.21
C SER A 236 -29.36 -10.72 12.31
N VAL A 237 -29.11 -10.63 11.01
CA VAL A 237 -30.07 -10.11 10.03
C VAL A 237 -31.31 -11.01 9.97
N ASP A 238 -31.13 -12.34 9.91
CA ASP A 238 -32.22 -13.30 9.87
C ASP A 238 -33.11 -13.20 11.13
N ALA A 239 -32.48 -13.08 12.31
CA ALA A 239 -33.21 -12.89 13.55
C ALA A 239 -34.05 -11.61 13.58
N MET A 240 -33.51 -10.50 13.03
CA MET A 240 -34.21 -9.22 12.96
C MET A 240 -35.33 -9.21 11.92
N ILE A 241 -35.13 -9.83 10.77
CA ILE A 241 -36.18 -9.96 9.75
C ILE A 241 -37.33 -10.84 10.27
N ASN A 242 -37.02 -11.92 10.99
CA ASN A 242 -37.97 -12.85 11.52
C ASN A 242 -38.36 -12.58 12.99
N TYR A 243 -38.23 -11.30 13.43
CA TYR A 243 -38.46 -10.91 14.82
C TYR A 243 -39.83 -11.37 15.37
N GLU A 244 -40.87 -11.18 14.60
CA GLU A 244 -42.25 -11.58 14.97
C GLU A 244 -42.32 -13.10 15.23
N THR A 245 -41.69 -13.90 14.38
CA THR A 245 -41.63 -15.37 14.54
C THR A 245 -40.86 -15.75 15.81
N VAL A 246 -39.68 -15.09 16.03
CA VAL A 246 -38.86 -15.34 17.22
C VAL A 246 -39.68 -15.06 18.49
N LYS A 247 -40.44 -13.94 18.51
CA LYS A 247 -41.31 -13.56 19.63
C LYS A 247 -42.48 -14.50 19.83
N THR A 248 -43.18 -14.82 18.76
CA THR A 248 -44.38 -15.69 18.82
C THR A 248 -44.06 -17.07 19.36
N PHE A 249 -42.90 -17.60 19.03
CA PHE A 249 -42.45 -18.92 19.50
C PHE A 249 -41.57 -18.89 20.75
N GLY A 250 -41.36 -17.74 21.36
CA GLY A 250 -40.55 -17.58 22.58
C GLY A 250 -39.12 -18.13 22.43
N SER A 251 -38.53 -18.00 21.22
CA SER A 251 -37.25 -18.62 20.90
C SER A 251 -36.05 -17.65 21.01
N GLU A 252 -36.20 -16.54 21.73
CA GLU A 252 -35.14 -15.51 21.89
C GLU A 252 -33.85 -16.09 22.49
N VAL A 253 -33.97 -16.90 23.54
CA VAL A 253 -32.80 -17.49 24.23
C VAL A 253 -32.01 -18.37 23.26
N ARG A 254 -32.69 -19.17 22.45
CA ARG A 254 -32.07 -20.05 21.46
C ARG A 254 -31.39 -19.24 20.33
N THR A 255 -32.06 -18.18 19.88
CA THR A 255 -31.53 -17.30 18.82
C THR A 255 -30.29 -16.56 19.32
N VAL A 256 -30.30 -16.03 20.53
CA VAL A 256 -29.14 -15.38 21.16
C VAL A 256 -27.99 -16.38 21.36
N ALA A 257 -28.28 -17.60 21.81
CA ALA A 257 -27.27 -18.65 21.96
C ALA A 257 -26.60 -19.01 20.62
N ALA A 258 -27.39 -19.14 19.54
CA ALA A 258 -26.86 -19.40 18.21
C ALA A 258 -25.97 -18.26 17.69
N TYR A 259 -26.38 -17.01 17.91
CA TYR A 259 -25.58 -15.83 17.58
C TYR A 259 -24.28 -15.76 18.41
N SER A 260 -24.36 -16.03 19.71
CA SER A 260 -23.19 -16.07 20.59
C SER A 260 -22.18 -17.11 20.15
N ALA A 261 -22.62 -18.33 19.78
CA ALA A 261 -21.70 -19.35 19.24
C ALA A 261 -21.02 -18.92 17.94
N ALA A 262 -21.75 -18.26 17.05
CA ALA A 262 -21.15 -17.70 15.82
C ALA A 262 -20.16 -16.56 16.10
N MET A 263 -20.42 -15.75 17.12
CA MET A 263 -19.49 -14.71 17.58
C MET A 263 -18.24 -15.29 18.23
N ASP A 264 -18.34 -16.42 18.95
CA ASP A 264 -17.17 -17.12 19.47
C ASP A 264 -16.25 -17.64 18.35
N ASP A 265 -16.83 -18.15 17.28
CA ASP A 265 -16.08 -18.57 16.09
C ASP A 265 -15.43 -17.39 15.37
N TYR A 266 -16.13 -16.26 15.26
CA TYR A 266 -15.57 -15.00 14.77
C TYR A 266 -14.40 -14.53 15.61
N VAL A 267 -14.52 -14.54 16.93
CA VAL A 267 -13.43 -14.14 17.83
C VAL A 267 -12.19 -15.00 17.63
N LYS A 268 -12.34 -16.34 17.56
CA LYS A 268 -11.22 -17.24 17.30
C LYS A 268 -10.53 -16.94 15.95
N ALA A 269 -11.32 -16.79 14.89
CA ALA A 269 -10.81 -16.46 13.56
C ALA A 269 -10.12 -15.07 13.54
N SER A 270 -10.69 -14.08 14.24
CA SER A 270 -10.16 -12.74 14.36
C SER A 270 -8.81 -12.73 15.09
N VAL A 271 -8.70 -13.45 16.21
CA VAL A 271 -7.43 -13.60 16.94
C VAL A 271 -6.36 -14.21 16.03
N GLN A 272 -6.67 -15.28 15.29
CA GLN A 272 -5.71 -15.91 14.38
C GLN A 272 -5.29 -14.96 13.24
N ALA A 273 -6.24 -14.24 12.64
CA ALA A 273 -5.95 -13.28 11.59
C ALA A 273 -5.06 -12.12 12.10
N ASN A 274 -5.36 -11.58 13.29
CA ASN A 274 -4.58 -10.49 13.88
C ASN A 274 -3.19 -10.95 14.35
N THR A 275 -3.08 -12.12 14.95
CA THR A 275 -1.79 -12.71 15.34
C THR A 275 -0.91 -12.97 14.11
N SER A 276 -1.49 -13.46 13.02
CA SER A 276 -0.76 -13.63 11.76
C SER A 276 -0.28 -12.29 11.17
N LEU A 277 -1.02 -11.19 11.38
CA LEU A 277 -0.59 -9.84 11.00
C LEU A 277 0.57 -9.36 11.88
N ALA A 278 0.47 -9.57 13.18
CA ALA A 278 1.54 -9.22 14.11
C ALA A 278 2.85 -9.96 13.77
N LEU A 279 2.77 -11.26 13.41
CA LEU A 279 3.92 -12.02 12.94
C LEU A 279 4.53 -11.40 11.67
N LEU A 280 3.72 -11.04 10.67
CA LEU A 280 4.20 -10.37 9.46
C LEU A 280 4.97 -9.10 9.81
N ASN A 281 4.37 -8.21 10.61
CA ASN A 281 4.99 -6.94 11.00
C ASN A 281 6.29 -7.16 11.78
N THR A 282 6.33 -8.16 12.65
CA THR A 282 7.54 -8.52 13.42
C THR A 282 8.66 -9.00 12.51
N VAL A 283 8.38 -9.91 11.58
CA VAL A 283 9.38 -10.41 10.62
C VAL A 283 9.91 -9.27 9.75
N GLN A 284 9.02 -8.40 9.27
CA GLN A 284 9.40 -7.22 8.50
C GLN A 284 10.30 -6.27 9.29
N ALA A 285 9.96 -5.97 10.56
CA ALA A 285 10.77 -5.14 11.43
C ALA A 285 12.15 -5.75 11.70
N VAL A 286 12.22 -7.06 11.93
CA VAL A 286 13.49 -7.76 12.14
C VAL A 286 14.39 -7.66 10.90
N ILE A 287 13.86 -7.92 9.70
CA ILE A 287 14.64 -7.86 8.46
C ILE A 287 15.19 -6.43 8.24
N LEU A 288 14.34 -5.40 8.42
CA LEU A 288 14.75 -4.01 8.24
C LEU A 288 15.82 -3.59 9.26
N ASN A 289 15.67 -3.96 10.54
CA ASN A 289 16.64 -3.63 11.58
C ASN A 289 17.98 -4.36 11.38
N ILE A 290 17.97 -5.63 10.95
CA ILE A 290 19.19 -6.35 10.57
C ILE A 290 19.89 -5.66 9.40
N GLY A 291 19.14 -5.27 8.35
CA GLY A 291 19.68 -4.54 7.22
C GLY A 291 20.32 -3.21 7.63
N LEU A 292 19.66 -2.45 8.52
CA LEU A 292 20.17 -1.20 9.06
C LEU A 292 21.43 -1.43 9.89
N ALA A 293 21.45 -2.44 10.76
CA ALA A 293 22.63 -2.79 11.56
C ALA A 293 23.84 -3.15 10.68
N LEU A 294 23.62 -3.96 9.63
CA LEU A 294 24.68 -4.31 8.67
C LEU A 294 25.22 -3.07 7.95
N MET A 295 24.37 -2.16 7.51
CA MET A 295 24.81 -0.89 6.91
C MET A 295 25.61 -0.03 7.89
N THR A 296 25.18 0.04 9.15
CA THR A 296 25.90 0.79 10.19
C THR A 296 27.29 0.20 10.45
N VAL A 297 27.40 -1.14 10.53
CA VAL A 297 28.69 -1.81 10.66
C VAL A 297 29.60 -1.55 9.46
N LEU A 298 29.05 -1.62 8.23
CA LEU A 298 29.81 -1.30 7.01
C LEU A 298 30.30 0.15 7.04
N ALA A 299 29.46 1.10 7.42
CA ALA A 299 29.88 2.50 7.57
C ALA A 299 31.00 2.67 8.60
N GLY A 300 30.91 2.01 9.75
CA GLY A 300 31.94 2.03 10.77
C GLY A 300 33.27 1.44 10.28
N THR A 301 33.24 0.36 9.51
CA THR A 301 34.48 -0.25 8.94
C THR A 301 35.14 0.65 7.91
N GLU A 302 34.37 1.39 7.10
CA GLU A 302 34.95 2.35 6.15
C GLU A 302 35.58 3.55 6.85
N VAL A 303 34.94 4.07 7.90
CA VAL A 303 35.54 5.15 8.72
C VAL A 303 36.86 4.70 9.37
N MET A 304 36.88 3.49 9.93
CA MET A 304 38.13 2.94 10.51
C MET A 304 39.23 2.74 9.47
N ARG A 305 38.91 2.32 8.27
CA ARG A 305 39.87 2.21 7.16
C ARG A 305 40.40 3.57 6.74
N ALA A 306 39.55 4.57 6.63
CA ALA A 306 39.96 5.92 6.30
C ALA A 306 40.90 6.49 7.35
N THR A 307 40.60 6.32 8.63
CA THR A 307 41.48 6.77 9.74
C THR A 307 42.81 6.02 9.79
N CYS A 308 42.82 4.68 9.49
CA CYS A 308 44.08 3.91 9.40
C CYS A 308 44.99 4.34 8.25
N VAL A 309 44.42 4.75 7.13
CA VAL A 309 45.20 5.28 5.98
C VAL A 309 45.84 6.64 6.33
N TRP A 310 45.16 7.50 7.08
CA TRP A 310 45.69 8.76 7.59
C TRP A 310 46.79 8.57 8.67
N GLY A 311 46.70 7.55 9.48
CA GLY A 311 47.71 7.22 10.48
C GLY A 311 49.00 6.59 9.94
N ARG A 312 49.06 6.24 8.66
CA ARG A 312 50.22 5.65 7.98
C ARG A 312 51.09 6.63 7.19
N SER A 313 50.65 7.85 7.02
CA SER A 313 51.55 8.90 6.49
C SER A 313 52.47 9.36 7.61
N PRO A 314 53.82 9.11 7.59
CA PRO A 314 54.69 9.71 8.57
C PRO A 314 54.61 11.24 8.40
N PRO A 315 54.67 12.02 9.48
CA PRO A 315 54.74 13.48 9.35
C PRO A 315 55.94 13.82 8.48
N PRO A 316 55.81 14.82 7.57
CA PRO A 316 56.98 15.29 6.86
C PRO A 316 57.97 15.82 7.91
N CYS A 317 59.13 15.15 8.00
CA CYS A 317 60.23 15.63 8.82
C CYS A 317 60.56 17.04 8.36
N CYS A 318 60.34 18.01 9.25
CA CYS A 318 60.99 19.32 9.14
C CYS A 318 62.50 19.10 9.13
N CYS A 319 63.16 19.38 8.00
CA CYS A 319 64.52 19.82 7.91
C CYS A 319 64.53 21.25 7.41
#